data_9f1067f0105f715e8bef9b2e571f01b7
#
_entry.id   9f1067f0105f715e8bef9b2e571f01b7
#
_cell.length_a   1.000
_cell.length_b   1.000
_cell.length_c   1.000
_cell.angle_alpha   90.00
_cell.angle_beta   90.00
_cell.angle_gamma   90.00
#
_symmetry.space_group_name_H-M   'P 1'
#
loop_
_entity.id
_entity.type
_entity.pdbx_description
1 polymer ?
#
loop_
_entity_poly.entity_id
_entity_poly.type
_entity_poly.pdbx_seq_one_letter_code
_entity_poly.pdbx_strand_id
1 'polypeptide(L)'
;MYHYMPKLLFIFTGAAVIFFVFSRCLAGVPDNLGLKNQLLSPCPRTPNCVSSQEKNSQHRIQPIIFEGSLELAKERLHRVINSMRGTRIITQDVVYWHVEFTTQLLRFIDDVEFYFDGSQSLIHVRSASRQGYWDLGVNRRRVETIRSRFEELTK
;
A
#
# COMPACT_ATOMS: atom_id res chain seq x y z
N MET A 1 -47.49 12.81 -29.53
CA MET A 1 -46.80 13.35 -28.34
C MET A 1 -45.71 12.36 -27.96
N TYR A 2 -44.52 12.47 -28.61
CA TYR A 2 -43.42 11.52 -28.44
C TYR A 2 -42.39 12.02 -27.42
N HIS A 3 -42.08 11.16 -26.44
CA HIS A 3 -41.16 11.39 -25.35
C HIS A 3 -39.72 11.57 -25.82
N TYR A 4 -39.21 12.77 -25.70
CA TYR A 4 -37.77 13.04 -25.78
C TYR A 4 -37.16 13.03 -24.37
N MET A 5 -36.83 11.85 -23.85
CA MET A 5 -35.93 11.72 -22.74
C MET A 5 -35.24 10.33 -22.77
N PRO A 6 -34.06 10.22 -23.31
CA PRO A 6 -32.96 9.60 -22.54
C PRO A 6 -31.52 10.06 -22.88
N LYS A 7 -31.32 11.02 -23.81
CA LYS A 7 -29.92 11.35 -24.20
C LYS A 7 -29.13 12.13 -23.14
N LEU A 8 -29.82 12.87 -22.25
CA LEU A 8 -29.12 13.65 -21.21
C LEU A 8 -28.52 12.80 -20.09
N LEU A 9 -29.15 11.67 -19.78
CA LEU A 9 -28.69 10.76 -18.68
C LEU A 9 -27.37 10.06 -19.03
N PHE A 10 -27.18 9.71 -20.31
CA PHE A 10 -25.94 9.06 -20.77
C PHE A 10 -24.74 10.02 -20.83
N ILE A 11 -24.95 11.29 -21.07
CA ILE A 11 -23.90 12.32 -21.13
C ILE A 11 -23.35 12.57 -19.73
N PHE A 12 -24.20 12.63 -18.70
CA PHE A 12 -23.78 12.83 -17.30
C PHE A 12 -22.98 11.62 -16.74
N THR A 13 -23.38 10.40 -17.10
CA THR A 13 -22.64 9.18 -16.68
C THR A 13 -21.28 9.10 -17.35
N GLY A 14 -21.17 9.44 -18.64
CA GLY A 14 -19.89 9.48 -19.36
C GLY A 14 -18.92 10.51 -18.81
N ALA A 15 -19.38 11.73 -18.54
CA ALA A 15 -18.56 12.79 -17.97
C ALA A 15 -18.09 12.47 -16.54
N ALA A 16 -18.94 11.87 -15.71
CA ALA A 16 -18.58 11.45 -14.36
C ALA A 16 -17.52 10.33 -14.37
N VAL A 17 -17.62 9.37 -15.28
CA VAL A 17 -16.63 8.29 -15.45
C VAL A 17 -15.29 8.85 -15.96
N ILE A 18 -15.31 9.75 -16.94
CA ILE A 18 -14.10 10.39 -17.46
C ILE A 18 -13.42 11.24 -16.38
N PHE A 19 -14.17 12.03 -15.63
CA PHE A 19 -13.64 12.83 -14.51
C PHE A 19 -13.02 11.95 -13.43
N PHE A 20 -13.66 10.82 -13.10
CA PHE A 20 -13.16 9.86 -12.11
C PHE A 20 -11.89 9.14 -12.58
N VAL A 21 -11.77 8.83 -13.87
CA VAL A 21 -10.55 8.24 -14.46
C VAL A 21 -9.42 9.27 -14.52
N PHE A 22 -9.70 10.52 -14.91
CA PHE A 22 -8.68 11.59 -14.98
C PHE A 22 -8.15 12.00 -13.60
N SER A 23 -9.01 12.03 -12.57
CA SER A 23 -8.61 12.33 -11.19
C SER A 23 -7.60 11.29 -10.63
N ARG A 24 -7.58 10.09 -11.17
CA ARG A 24 -6.67 9.00 -10.75
C ARG A 24 -5.27 9.09 -11.32
N CYS A 25 -5.11 9.67 -12.50
CA CYS A 25 -3.79 9.90 -13.09
C CYS A 25 -3.02 11.04 -12.40
N LEU A 26 -3.67 11.82 -11.54
CA LEU A 26 -3.10 12.98 -10.85
C LEU A 26 -2.71 12.72 -9.39
N ALA A 27 -2.88 11.51 -8.86
CA ALA A 27 -2.39 11.20 -7.53
C ALA A 27 -0.87 11.16 -7.54
N GLY A 28 -0.26 12.30 -7.25
CA GLY A 28 1.18 12.43 -7.04
C GLY A 28 1.68 11.49 -5.94
N VAL A 29 2.98 11.29 -5.88
CA VAL A 29 3.62 10.59 -4.77
C VAL A 29 3.37 11.41 -3.49
N PRO A 30 2.87 10.80 -2.40
CA PRO A 30 2.65 11.53 -1.14
C PRO A 30 3.96 12.05 -0.54
N ASP A 31 3.92 13.26 0.02
CA ASP A 31 5.09 13.92 0.66
C ASP A 31 5.39 13.36 2.06
N ASN A 32 4.53 12.48 2.57
CA ASN A 32 4.66 11.84 3.88
C ASN A 32 5.26 10.43 3.80
N LEU A 33 5.96 10.10 2.72
CA LEU A 33 6.73 8.86 2.63
C LEU A 33 8.14 9.04 3.21
N GLY A 34 8.73 7.94 3.64
CA GLY A 34 10.09 7.89 4.16
C GLY A 34 10.18 7.77 5.68
N LEU A 35 11.41 7.67 6.17
CA LEU A 35 11.70 7.54 7.59
C LEU A 35 12.03 8.90 8.22
N LYS A 36 11.45 9.15 9.41
CA LYS A 36 11.87 10.24 10.30
C LYS A 36 12.16 9.64 11.68
N ASN A 37 13.41 9.70 12.10
CA ASN A 37 13.85 9.15 13.40
C ASN A 37 13.44 7.66 13.57
N GLN A 38 13.67 6.83 12.56
CA GLN A 38 13.33 5.41 12.55
C GLN A 38 11.81 5.12 12.60
N LEU A 39 10.98 6.11 12.31
CA LEU A 39 9.54 5.98 12.26
C LEU A 39 9.02 6.22 10.84
N LEU A 40 8.14 5.34 10.41
CA LEU A 40 7.26 5.56 9.26
C LEU A 40 6.20 6.59 9.64
N SER A 41 5.69 7.30 8.66
CA SER A 41 4.64 8.29 8.91
C SER A 41 3.38 7.66 9.54
N PRO A 42 2.70 8.34 10.47
CA PRO A 42 1.47 7.84 11.04
C PRO A 42 0.38 7.68 9.97
N CYS A 43 -0.56 6.78 10.23
CA CYS A 43 -1.75 6.65 9.40
C CYS A 43 -2.66 7.88 9.53
N PRO A 44 -3.33 8.31 8.46
CA PRO A 44 -4.39 9.31 8.56
C PRO A 44 -5.56 8.76 9.37
N ARG A 45 -6.53 9.61 9.71
CA ARG A 45 -7.74 9.17 10.43
C ARG A 45 -8.67 8.30 9.58
N THR A 46 -8.45 8.26 8.27
CA THR A 46 -9.23 7.45 7.32
C THR A 46 -8.84 5.97 7.39
N PRO A 47 -9.79 5.02 7.32
CA PRO A 47 -9.52 3.59 7.50
C PRO A 47 -8.89 2.91 6.27
N ASN A 48 -8.05 3.62 5.51
CA ASN A 48 -7.37 3.14 4.31
C ASN A 48 -5.85 3.00 4.48
N CYS A 49 -5.42 2.85 5.73
CA CYS A 49 -4.01 2.72 6.09
C CYS A 49 -3.85 1.76 7.28
N VAL A 50 -2.77 0.97 7.25
CA VAL A 50 -2.27 0.20 8.39
C VAL A 50 -0.78 0.42 8.57
N SER A 51 -0.30 0.37 9.82
CA SER A 51 1.13 0.44 10.13
C SER A 51 1.46 -0.38 11.38
N SER A 52 2.64 -0.99 11.37
CA SER A 52 3.14 -1.75 12.52
C SER A 52 3.65 -0.85 13.66
N GLN A 53 3.83 0.43 13.40
CA GLN A 53 4.23 1.41 14.40
C GLN A 53 3.05 2.21 14.97
N GLU A 54 1.81 1.89 14.54
CA GLU A 54 0.62 2.53 15.06
C GLU A 54 0.18 2.00 16.42
N LYS A 55 -0.32 2.90 17.25
CA LYS A 55 -0.90 2.57 18.58
C LYS A 55 -2.40 2.29 18.49
N ASN A 56 -3.09 2.97 17.58
CA ASN A 56 -4.53 2.80 17.37
C ASN A 56 -4.82 1.41 16.79
N SER A 57 -5.65 0.62 17.47
CA SER A 57 -5.98 -0.76 17.05
C SER A 57 -6.58 -0.87 15.65
N GLN A 58 -7.29 0.15 15.19
CA GLN A 58 -7.88 0.19 13.84
C GLN A 58 -6.80 0.19 12.74
N HIS A 59 -5.69 0.89 12.97
CA HIS A 59 -4.58 1.03 12.02
C HIS A 59 -3.43 0.07 12.33
N ARG A 60 -3.39 -0.48 13.54
CA ARG A 60 -2.29 -1.34 13.95
C ARG A 60 -2.28 -2.66 13.23
N ILE A 61 -1.10 -3.09 12.83
CA ILE A 61 -0.77 -4.42 12.33
C ILE A 61 0.55 -4.88 12.96
N GLN A 62 0.83 -6.17 12.97
CA GLN A 62 2.11 -6.65 13.52
C GLN A 62 3.26 -6.37 12.52
N PRO A 63 4.50 -6.12 12.99
CA PRO A 63 5.67 -6.13 12.13
C PRO A 63 5.95 -7.55 11.61
N ILE A 64 6.80 -7.66 10.60
CA ILE A 64 7.31 -8.94 10.13
C ILE A 64 8.58 -9.24 10.93
N ILE A 65 8.62 -10.40 11.59
CA ILE A 65 9.78 -10.87 12.34
C ILE A 65 10.68 -11.63 11.38
N PHE A 66 11.99 -11.45 11.49
CA PHE A 66 12.93 -12.22 10.71
C PHE A 66 14.02 -12.87 11.61
N GLU A 67 14.52 -13.98 11.12
CA GLU A 67 15.67 -14.69 11.70
C GLU A 67 16.84 -14.65 10.73
N GLY A 68 18.05 -14.66 11.27
CA GLY A 68 19.29 -14.58 10.50
C GLY A 68 19.73 -13.14 10.21
N SER A 69 20.47 -12.95 9.13
CA SER A 69 21.01 -11.63 8.79
C SER A 69 19.96 -10.71 8.16
N LEU A 70 20.21 -9.41 8.27
CA LEU A 70 19.39 -8.39 7.63
C LEU A 70 19.39 -8.55 6.11
N GLU A 71 20.50 -8.94 5.52
CA GLU A 71 20.65 -9.17 4.08
C GLU A 71 19.75 -10.32 3.62
N LEU A 72 19.70 -11.39 4.38
CA LEU A 72 18.82 -12.53 4.09
C LEU A 72 17.34 -12.13 4.20
N ALA A 73 16.99 -11.31 5.20
CA ALA A 73 15.64 -10.80 5.35
C ALA A 73 15.22 -9.92 4.16
N LYS A 74 16.11 -9.06 3.67
CA LYS A 74 15.89 -8.24 2.48
C LYS A 74 15.71 -9.10 1.23
N GLU A 75 16.54 -10.10 1.04
CA GLU A 75 16.44 -11.03 -0.10
C GLU A 75 15.11 -11.77 -0.10
N ARG A 76 14.66 -12.25 1.05
CA ARG A 76 13.35 -12.91 1.21
C ARG A 76 12.21 -11.95 0.89
N LEU A 77 12.22 -10.73 1.46
CA LEU A 77 11.20 -9.73 1.18
C LEU A 77 11.17 -9.36 -0.30
N HIS A 78 12.33 -9.20 -0.94
CA HIS A 78 12.43 -8.91 -2.37
C HIS A 78 11.77 -10.01 -3.22
N ARG A 79 12.02 -11.30 -2.90
CA ARG A 79 11.36 -12.43 -3.57
C ARG A 79 9.85 -12.40 -3.38
N VAL A 80 9.37 -12.12 -2.16
CA VAL A 80 7.94 -12.00 -1.87
C VAL A 80 7.31 -10.90 -2.73
N ILE A 81 7.87 -9.68 -2.69
CA ILE A 81 7.35 -8.53 -3.44
C ILE A 81 7.29 -8.84 -4.94
N ASN A 82 8.36 -9.38 -5.52
CA ASN A 82 8.42 -9.71 -6.95
C ASN A 82 7.46 -10.84 -7.35
N SER A 83 7.01 -11.69 -6.41
CA SER A 83 6.00 -12.71 -6.67
C SER A 83 4.57 -12.16 -6.71
N MET A 84 4.36 -10.90 -6.28
CA MET A 84 3.04 -10.29 -6.20
C MET A 84 2.74 -9.46 -7.46
N ARG A 85 1.49 -9.48 -7.89
CA ARG A 85 1.08 -8.73 -9.09
C ARG A 85 0.88 -7.24 -8.80
N GLY A 86 1.20 -6.40 -9.76
CA GLY A 86 0.98 -4.97 -9.71
C GLY A 86 1.97 -4.23 -8.81
N THR A 87 3.10 -4.83 -8.47
CA THR A 87 4.16 -4.25 -7.64
C THR A 87 5.16 -3.47 -8.48
N ARG A 88 5.68 -2.38 -7.93
CA ARG A 88 6.82 -1.64 -8.44
C ARG A 88 7.66 -1.12 -7.28
N ILE A 89 8.90 -1.57 -7.17
CA ILE A 89 9.85 -1.05 -6.17
C ILE A 89 10.30 0.33 -6.64
N ILE A 90 10.09 1.35 -5.81
CA ILE A 90 10.41 2.75 -6.11
C ILE A 90 11.73 3.14 -5.45
N THR A 91 11.89 2.77 -4.16
CA THR A 91 13.09 3.02 -3.39
C THR A 91 13.53 1.73 -2.71
N GLN A 92 14.83 1.46 -2.76
CA GLN A 92 15.44 0.28 -2.15
C GLN A 92 16.76 0.68 -1.49
N ASP A 93 16.66 1.32 -0.32
CA ASP A 93 17.82 1.75 0.46
C ASP A 93 18.26 0.69 1.47
N VAL A 94 19.33 0.97 2.20
CA VAL A 94 19.91 0.04 3.19
C VAL A 94 18.91 -0.36 4.26
N VAL A 95 18.08 0.57 4.75
CA VAL A 95 17.13 0.32 5.83
C VAL A 95 15.68 0.65 5.48
N TYR A 96 15.42 1.19 4.28
CA TYR A 96 14.08 1.64 3.90
C TYR A 96 13.76 1.25 2.46
N TRP A 97 12.59 0.65 2.25
CA TRP A 97 12.04 0.38 0.92
C TRP A 97 10.67 1.01 0.77
N HIS A 98 10.42 1.53 -0.42
CA HIS A 98 9.09 1.97 -0.87
C HIS A 98 8.68 1.19 -2.09
N VAL A 99 7.49 0.61 -2.03
CA VAL A 99 6.89 -0.21 -3.09
C VAL A 99 5.49 0.30 -3.39
N GLU A 100 5.20 0.53 -4.66
CA GLU A 100 3.84 0.79 -5.12
C GLU A 100 3.12 -0.51 -5.45
N PHE A 101 1.87 -0.60 -5.03
CA PHE A 101 0.94 -1.66 -5.42
C PHE A 101 -0.20 -1.07 -6.21
N THR A 102 -0.34 -1.48 -7.47
CA THR A 102 -1.43 -1.04 -8.35
C THR A 102 -2.53 -2.10 -8.39
N THR A 103 -3.75 -1.73 -8.01
CA THR A 103 -4.91 -2.62 -8.09
C THR A 103 -5.26 -2.92 -9.55
N GLN A 104 -5.63 -4.18 -9.85
CA GLN A 104 -5.81 -4.62 -11.23
C GLN A 104 -7.00 -3.94 -11.93
N LEU A 105 -8.15 -3.86 -11.28
CA LEU A 105 -9.39 -3.39 -11.89
C LEU A 105 -9.46 -1.85 -11.96
N LEU A 106 -9.22 -1.19 -10.85
CA LEU A 106 -9.44 0.24 -10.72
C LEU A 106 -8.15 1.06 -10.82
N ARG A 107 -7.00 0.40 -10.94
CA ARG A 107 -5.67 1.03 -11.06
C ARG A 107 -5.33 2.01 -9.93
N PHE A 108 -5.93 1.81 -8.74
CA PHE A 108 -5.54 2.55 -7.55
C PHE A 108 -4.11 2.20 -7.16
N ILE A 109 -3.39 3.20 -6.68
CA ILE A 109 -2.03 3.04 -6.19
C ILE A 109 -2.07 3.10 -4.66
N ASP A 110 -1.50 2.07 -4.05
CA ASP A 110 -1.24 2.02 -2.62
C ASP A 110 0.28 2.04 -2.40
N ASP A 111 0.73 2.84 -1.46
CA ASP A 111 2.12 2.89 -1.05
C ASP A 111 2.37 1.92 0.10
N VAL A 112 3.38 1.07 -0.07
CA VAL A 112 3.84 0.16 0.96
C VAL A 112 5.29 0.47 1.31
N GLU A 113 5.52 0.81 2.55
CA GLU A 113 6.82 1.17 3.08
C GLU A 113 7.30 0.10 4.05
N PHE A 114 8.58 -0.22 3.96
CA PHE A 114 9.25 -1.16 4.85
C PHE A 114 10.45 -0.48 5.50
N TYR A 115 10.53 -0.55 6.82
CA TYR A 115 11.70 -0.15 7.59
C TYR A 115 12.31 -1.37 8.25
N PHE A 116 13.56 -1.63 7.96
CA PHE A 116 14.34 -2.75 8.48
C PHE A 116 15.04 -2.36 9.77
N ASP A 117 14.51 -2.78 10.91
CA ASP A 117 15.15 -2.63 12.21
C ASP A 117 15.99 -3.88 12.52
N GLY A 118 17.26 -3.82 12.15
CA GLY A 118 18.20 -4.93 12.41
C GLY A 118 18.48 -5.16 13.89
N SER A 119 18.30 -4.14 14.74
CA SER A 119 18.55 -4.28 16.18
C SER A 119 17.49 -5.11 16.89
N GLN A 120 16.26 -5.09 16.38
CA GLN A 120 15.13 -5.85 16.93
C GLN A 120 14.75 -7.07 16.08
N SER A 121 15.43 -7.30 14.95
CA SER A 121 15.08 -8.33 13.96
C SER A 121 13.63 -8.19 13.47
N LEU A 122 13.21 -6.94 13.20
CA LEU A 122 11.88 -6.59 12.75
C LEU A 122 11.92 -5.85 11.40
N ILE A 123 10.93 -6.12 10.56
CA ILE A 123 10.61 -5.28 9.42
C ILE A 123 9.30 -4.57 9.76
N HIS A 124 9.39 -3.29 10.07
CA HIS A 124 8.22 -2.46 10.22
C HIS A 124 7.60 -2.19 8.85
N VAL A 125 6.28 -2.12 8.81
CA VAL A 125 5.54 -1.96 7.56
C VAL A 125 4.42 -0.92 7.74
N ARG A 126 4.25 -0.10 6.71
CA ARG A 126 3.09 0.78 6.54
C ARG A 126 2.50 0.53 5.15
N SER A 127 1.19 0.42 5.03
CA SER A 127 0.49 0.29 3.76
C SER A 127 -0.70 1.24 3.74
N ALA A 128 -0.74 2.15 2.77
CA ALA A 128 -1.73 3.21 2.70
C ALA A 128 -2.16 3.48 1.26
N SER A 129 -3.46 3.70 1.06
CA SER A 129 -3.97 4.10 -0.24
C SER A 129 -3.74 5.59 -0.48
N ARG A 130 -3.26 5.96 -1.68
CA ARG A 130 -3.11 7.37 -2.09
C ARG A 130 -4.44 8.10 -2.17
N GLN A 131 -5.49 7.37 -2.48
CA GLN A 131 -6.82 7.92 -2.74
C GLN A 131 -7.91 7.13 -2.02
N GLY A 132 -9.02 7.83 -1.78
CA GLY A 132 -10.21 7.23 -1.19
C GLY A 132 -10.19 7.25 0.34
N TYR A 133 -11.41 7.26 0.89
CA TYR A 133 -11.62 7.25 2.34
C TYR A 133 -11.45 5.83 2.93
N TRP A 134 -11.88 4.82 2.20
CA TRP A 134 -11.93 3.43 2.65
C TRP A 134 -11.40 2.47 1.59
N ASP A 135 -10.55 1.54 2.00
CA ASP A 135 -9.88 0.56 1.12
C ASP A 135 -10.49 -0.85 1.19
N LEU A 136 -11.61 -1.03 1.88
CA LEU A 136 -12.23 -2.36 2.12
C LEU A 136 -11.28 -3.36 2.81
N GLY A 137 -10.26 -2.88 3.55
CA GLY A 137 -9.26 -3.69 4.21
C GLY A 137 -8.18 -4.28 3.27
N VAL A 138 -8.03 -3.74 2.07
CA VAL A 138 -7.03 -4.21 1.08
C VAL A 138 -5.63 -4.05 1.63
N ASN A 139 -5.30 -2.91 2.28
CA ASN A 139 -3.98 -2.67 2.84
C ASN A 139 -3.63 -3.70 3.93
N ARG A 140 -4.57 -4.01 4.82
CA ARG A 140 -4.36 -5.03 5.86
C ARG A 140 -4.13 -6.41 5.26
N ARG A 141 -5.01 -6.87 4.37
CA ARG A 141 -4.85 -8.18 3.69
C ARG A 141 -3.54 -8.28 2.92
N ARG A 142 -3.09 -7.20 2.29
CA ARG A 142 -1.80 -7.15 1.60
C ARG A 142 -0.65 -7.42 2.54
N VAL A 143 -0.58 -6.70 3.67
CA VAL A 143 0.50 -6.87 4.64
C VAL A 143 0.48 -8.28 5.24
N GLU A 144 -0.69 -8.83 5.56
CA GLU A 144 -0.80 -10.22 6.05
C GLU A 144 -0.34 -11.23 4.98
N THR A 145 -0.67 -11.01 3.71
CA THR A 145 -0.19 -11.86 2.61
C THR A 145 1.33 -11.80 2.47
N ILE A 146 1.92 -10.60 2.57
CA ILE A 146 3.37 -10.42 2.54
C ILE A 146 4.01 -11.17 3.70
N ARG A 147 3.48 -11.04 4.92
CA ARG A 147 3.97 -11.72 6.12
C ARG A 147 3.93 -13.25 5.94
N SER A 148 2.78 -13.80 5.57
CA SER A 148 2.61 -15.25 5.36
C SER A 148 3.63 -15.81 4.37
N ARG A 149 3.79 -15.15 3.21
CA ARG A 149 4.76 -15.59 2.20
C ARG A 149 6.21 -15.44 2.67
N PHE A 150 6.50 -14.41 3.47
CA PHE A 150 7.83 -14.23 4.05
C PHE A 150 8.17 -15.36 5.03
N GLU A 151 7.22 -15.74 5.88
CA GLU A 151 7.35 -16.83 6.82
C GLU A 151 7.50 -18.20 6.11
N GLU A 152 6.81 -18.40 4.99
CA GLU A 152 6.96 -19.63 4.17
C GLU A 152 8.39 -19.80 3.62
N LEU A 153 9.07 -18.70 3.30
CA LEU A 153 10.47 -18.74 2.84
C LEU A 153 11.49 -18.90 3.98
N THR A 154 11.04 -18.96 5.23
CA THR A 154 11.89 -19.13 6.41
C THR A 154 11.98 -20.60 6.83
N LYS A 155 11.07 -21.43 6.35
CA LYS A 155 11.02 -22.89 6.58
C LYS A 155 11.90 -23.64 5.60
#